data_13ef9e70b891ecc07958ddb8adae832b
#
_entry.id   13ef9e70b891ecc07958ddb8adae832b
#
_cell.length_a   1.000
_cell.length_b   1.000
_cell.length_c   1.000
_cell.angle_alpha   90.00
_cell.angle_beta   90.00
_cell.angle_gamma   90.00
#
_symmetry.space_group_name_H-M   'P 1'
#
loop_
_entity.id
_entity.type
_entity.pdbx_description
1 polymer ?
#
loop_
_entity_poly.entity_id
_entity_poly.type
_entity_poly.pdbx_seq_one_letter_code
_entity_poly.pdbx_strand_id
1 'polypeptide(L)'
;MMRYIYMDAQLPLAASALAVIIMLLLSVLSYYFVETPARKAKNFTTAKFKWSMVAYFALLIPAATYLMTAKPAAFESSLYKADESKICADTLTKTDCAVGAANQKPEVLVIGDSHAAHLSPFLDIVGKKEGWSADVITSNSCATAFGFTLPDSDRRADRCNPYNRFIEQKTKDYPVIIISQRWF
;
A
#
# COMPACT_ATOMS: atom_id res chain seq x y z
N MET A 1 0.91 -11.90 4.04
CA MET A 1 -0.13 -11.63 5.05
C MET A 1 0.35 -11.91 6.46
N MET A 2 0.88 -13.09 6.83
CA MET A 2 1.40 -13.36 8.18
C MET A 2 2.51 -12.41 8.64
N ARG A 3 3.43 -12.02 7.76
CA ARG A 3 4.50 -11.06 8.08
C ARG A 3 3.98 -9.67 8.45
N TYR A 4 2.80 -9.31 7.99
CA TYR A 4 2.14 -8.03 8.28
C TYR A 4 1.52 -7.99 9.68
N ILE A 5 1.15 -9.15 10.23
CA ILE A 5 0.56 -9.28 11.57
C ILE A 5 1.65 -9.29 12.67
N TYR A 6 2.88 -9.68 12.31
CA TYR A 6 4.01 -9.83 13.24
C TYR A 6 5.18 -8.90 12.90
N MET A 7 4.91 -7.65 12.54
CA MET A 7 5.95 -6.70 12.09
C MET A 7 7.08 -6.47 13.11
N ASP A 8 6.83 -6.68 14.40
CA ASP A 8 7.83 -6.51 15.47
C ASP A 8 8.28 -7.81 16.15
N ALA A 9 7.70 -8.94 15.80
CA ALA A 9 8.09 -10.22 16.38
C ALA A 9 8.57 -11.18 15.29
N GLN A 10 9.72 -11.81 15.52
CA GLN A 10 10.10 -12.96 14.71
C GLN A 10 8.97 -13.99 14.81
N LEU A 11 8.42 -14.38 13.67
CA LEU A 11 7.42 -15.46 13.63
C LEU A 11 7.97 -16.69 14.35
N PRO A 12 7.28 -17.21 15.37
CA PRO A 12 7.73 -18.43 16.02
C PRO A 12 7.88 -19.53 14.96
N LEU A 13 8.97 -20.27 15.04
CA LEU A 13 9.31 -21.33 14.08
C LEU A 13 8.14 -22.28 13.86
N ALA A 14 7.40 -22.60 14.93
CA ALA A 14 6.21 -23.43 14.88
C ALA A 14 5.08 -22.85 14.01
N ALA A 15 4.83 -21.54 14.09
CA ALA A 15 3.83 -20.87 13.26
C ALA A 15 4.21 -20.84 11.78
N SER A 16 5.49 -20.64 11.50
CA SER A 16 6.02 -20.67 10.12
C SER A 16 5.94 -22.08 9.54
N ALA A 17 6.32 -23.09 10.31
CA ALA A 17 6.23 -24.49 9.89
C ALA A 17 4.78 -24.91 9.64
N LEU A 18 3.87 -24.53 10.53
CA LEU A 18 2.43 -24.82 10.38
C LEU A 18 1.87 -24.15 9.09
N ALA A 19 2.25 -22.90 8.82
CA ALA A 19 1.83 -22.20 7.61
C ALA A 19 2.31 -22.92 6.34
N VAL A 20 3.56 -23.37 6.32
CA VAL A 20 4.11 -24.14 5.19
C VAL A 20 3.36 -25.45 5.01
N ILE A 21 3.10 -26.20 6.09
CA ILE A 21 2.33 -27.46 6.03
C ILE A 21 0.93 -27.20 5.48
N ILE A 22 0.22 -26.17 5.95
CA ILE A 22 -1.11 -25.82 5.45
C ILE A 22 -1.05 -25.45 3.97
N MET A 23 -0.08 -24.67 3.52
CA MET A 23 0.08 -24.35 2.10
C MET A 23 0.33 -25.58 1.24
N LEU A 24 1.16 -26.52 1.70
CA LEU A 24 1.41 -27.76 0.97
C LEU A 24 0.16 -28.62 0.90
N LEU A 25 -0.58 -28.77 1.99
CA LEU A 25 -1.84 -29.51 2.01
C LEU A 25 -2.88 -28.90 1.06
N LEU A 26 -3.06 -27.58 1.10
CA LEU A 26 -3.96 -26.86 0.19
C LEU A 26 -3.54 -27.01 -1.27
N SER A 27 -2.25 -26.98 -1.56
CA SER A 27 -1.70 -27.19 -2.90
C SER A 27 -2.01 -28.60 -3.42
N VAL A 28 -1.78 -29.64 -2.59
CA VAL A 28 -2.07 -31.04 -2.94
C VAL A 28 -3.58 -31.24 -3.14
N LEU A 29 -4.41 -30.69 -2.26
CA LEU A 29 -5.87 -30.77 -2.38
C LEU A 29 -6.35 -30.08 -3.67
N SER A 30 -5.85 -28.88 -3.95
CA SER A 30 -6.16 -28.15 -5.18
C SER A 30 -5.76 -28.94 -6.43
N TYR A 31 -4.58 -29.57 -6.43
CA TYR A 31 -4.13 -30.41 -7.54
C TYR A 31 -5.06 -31.58 -7.81
N TYR A 32 -5.43 -32.35 -6.77
CA TYR A 32 -6.26 -33.54 -6.94
C TYR A 32 -7.74 -33.22 -7.18
N PHE A 33 -8.30 -32.23 -6.52
CA PHE A 33 -9.73 -31.93 -6.58
C PHE A 33 -10.13 -30.91 -7.63
N VAL A 34 -9.22 -30.04 -8.06
CA VAL A 34 -9.49 -28.97 -9.03
C VAL A 34 -8.75 -29.20 -10.33
N GLU A 35 -7.42 -29.28 -10.27
CA GLU A 35 -6.59 -29.29 -11.46
C GLU A 35 -6.69 -30.62 -12.23
N THR A 36 -6.56 -31.74 -11.56
CA THR A 36 -6.61 -33.06 -12.21
C THR A 36 -7.97 -33.35 -12.85
N PRO A 37 -9.12 -33.11 -12.20
CA PRO A 37 -10.42 -33.24 -12.85
C PRO A 37 -10.61 -32.28 -14.02
N ALA A 38 -10.15 -31.02 -13.90
CA ALA A 38 -10.25 -30.03 -14.96
C ALA A 38 -9.45 -30.41 -16.20
N ARG A 39 -8.23 -30.94 -16.01
CA ARG A 39 -7.36 -31.40 -17.13
C ARG A 39 -7.87 -32.67 -17.80
N LYS A 40 -8.50 -33.60 -17.04
CA LYS A 40 -9.00 -34.88 -17.58
C LYS A 40 -10.40 -34.77 -18.16
N ALA A 41 -11.14 -33.71 -17.86
CA ALA A 41 -12.49 -33.54 -18.38
C ALA A 41 -12.43 -33.14 -19.87
N LYS A 42 -12.67 -34.09 -20.75
CA LYS A 42 -12.88 -33.85 -22.18
C LYS A 42 -14.05 -32.90 -22.47
N ASN A 43 -15.00 -32.78 -21.55
CA ASN A 43 -16.11 -31.85 -21.59
C ASN A 43 -16.33 -31.25 -20.20
N PHE A 44 -16.28 -29.94 -20.06
CA PHE A 44 -16.57 -29.18 -18.85
C PHE A 44 -18.01 -29.34 -18.30
N THR A 45 -18.75 -30.28 -18.81
CA THR A 45 -20.20 -30.47 -18.57
C THR A 45 -20.55 -31.56 -17.55
N THR A 46 -19.57 -32.23 -16.94
CA THR A 46 -19.92 -33.25 -15.93
C THR A 46 -20.49 -32.55 -14.68
N ALA A 47 -21.67 -33.01 -14.24
CA ALA A 47 -22.34 -32.47 -13.07
C ALA A 47 -21.41 -32.46 -11.83
N LYS A 48 -20.58 -33.50 -11.69
CA LYS A 48 -19.57 -33.59 -10.62
C LYS A 48 -18.59 -32.41 -10.60
N PHE A 49 -18.08 -31.95 -11.77
CA PHE A 49 -17.18 -30.81 -11.86
C PHE A 49 -17.89 -29.51 -11.48
N LYS A 50 -19.11 -29.29 -11.97
CA LYS A 50 -19.91 -28.12 -11.62
C LYS A 50 -20.16 -28.04 -10.11
N TRP A 51 -20.55 -29.14 -9.49
CA TRP A 51 -20.77 -29.16 -8.05
C TRP A 51 -19.50 -28.98 -7.21
N SER A 52 -18.35 -29.53 -7.65
CA SER A 52 -17.08 -29.30 -6.96
C SER A 52 -16.64 -27.84 -7.03
N MET A 53 -16.87 -27.16 -8.16
CA MET A 53 -16.59 -25.72 -8.30
C MET A 53 -17.52 -24.87 -7.42
N VAL A 54 -18.82 -25.21 -7.39
CA VAL A 54 -19.77 -24.53 -6.50
C VAL A 54 -19.37 -24.69 -5.04
N ALA A 55 -19.02 -25.90 -4.60
CA ALA A 55 -18.58 -26.16 -3.23
C ALA A 55 -17.28 -25.39 -2.89
N TYR A 56 -16.34 -25.33 -3.82
CA TYR A 56 -15.08 -24.59 -3.66
C TYR A 56 -15.34 -23.09 -3.47
N PHE A 57 -16.13 -22.47 -4.33
CA PHE A 57 -16.47 -21.06 -4.20
C PHE A 57 -17.36 -20.76 -3.00
N ALA A 58 -18.28 -21.65 -2.65
CA ALA A 58 -19.11 -21.52 -1.45
C ALA A 58 -18.29 -21.55 -0.16
N LEU A 59 -17.12 -22.16 -0.16
CA LEU A 59 -16.21 -22.18 0.97
C LEU A 59 -15.22 -21.02 0.95
N LEU A 60 -14.69 -20.67 -0.22
CA LEU A 60 -13.69 -19.60 -0.36
C LEU A 60 -14.28 -18.19 -0.17
N ILE A 61 -15.47 -17.93 -0.71
CA ILE A 61 -16.06 -16.60 -0.63
C ILE A 61 -16.33 -16.18 0.83
N PRO A 62 -17.01 -17.01 1.67
CA PRO A 62 -17.18 -16.66 3.08
C PRO A 62 -15.87 -16.58 3.86
N ALA A 63 -14.89 -17.45 3.57
CA ALA A 63 -13.58 -17.38 4.20
C ALA A 63 -12.83 -16.10 3.83
N ALA A 64 -12.86 -15.70 2.57
CA ALA A 64 -12.25 -14.45 2.11
C ALA A 64 -12.97 -13.22 2.70
N THR A 65 -14.30 -13.22 2.73
CA THR A 65 -15.07 -12.13 3.34
C THR A 65 -14.82 -12.04 4.85
N TYR A 66 -14.77 -13.18 5.54
CA TYR A 66 -14.41 -13.21 6.96
C TYR A 66 -13.01 -12.64 7.19
N LEU A 67 -12.00 -13.04 6.40
CA LEU A 67 -10.64 -12.53 6.50
C LEU A 67 -10.52 -11.03 6.17
N MET A 68 -11.37 -10.52 5.28
CA MET A 68 -11.41 -9.09 4.94
C MET A 68 -12.14 -8.26 6.00
N THR A 69 -13.15 -8.84 6.65
CA THR A 69 -13.96 -8.13 7.66
C THR A 69 -13.44 -8.33 9.08
N ALA A 70 -12.79 -9.45 9.37
CA ALA A 70 -12.12 -9.69 10.63
C ALA A 70 -10.92 -8.73 10.75
N LYS A 71 -11.16 -7.57 11.36
CA LYS A 71 -10.07 -6.70 11.78
C LYS A 71 -9.23 -7.48 12.80
N PRO A 72 -7.97 -7.81 12.51
CA PRO A 72 -7.12 -8.40 13.52
C PRO A 72 -7.03 -7.40 14.68
N ALA A 73 -7.48 -7.79 15.86
CA ALA A 73 -7.47 -6.96 17.07
C ALA A 73 -6.06 -6.44 17.44
N ALA A 74 -5.02 -7.03 16.86
CA ALA A 74 -3.62 -6.64 17.04
C ALA A 74 -3.14 -5.51 16.12
N PHE A 75 -3.95 -5.03 15.17
CA PHE A 75 -3.53 -4.00 14.21
C PHE A 75 -4.00 -2.59 14.56
N GLU A 76 -4.54 -2.38 15.72
CA GLU A 76 -4.65 -1.05 16.32
C GLU A 76 -3.31 -0.61 16.94
N SER A 77 -2.22 -0.81 16.23
CA SER A 77 -1.02 -0.13 16.65
C SER A 77 -1.22 1.34 16.31
N SER A 78 -1.37 2.13 17.34
CA SER A 78 -1.32 3.60 17.31
C SER A 78 -0.07 4.15 16.58
N LEU A 79 0.91 3.28 16.33
CA LEU A 79 2.14 3.52 15.60
C LEU A 79 1.98 3.74 14.09
N TYR A 80 0.84 3.36 13.49
CA TYR A 80 0.62 3.46 12.05
C TYR A 80 -0.56 4.34 11.63
N LYS A 81 -1.24 4.98 12.57
CA LYS A 81 -2.20 6.03 12.23
C LYS A 81 -1.42 7.33 12.00
N ALA A 82 -0.82 7.44 10.80
CA ALA A 82 -0.55 8.79 10.32
C ALA A 82 -1.88 9.53 10.34
N ASP A 83 -1.88 10.72 10.85
CA ASP A 83 -3.04 11.60 10.74
C ASP A 83 -3.22 11.90 9.24
N GLU A 84 -4.08 11.12 8.57
CA GLU A 84 -4.36 11.28 7.15
C GLU A 84 -4.82 12.71 6.82
N SER A 85 -5.32 13.44 7.82
CA SER A 85 -5.69 14.84 7.68
C SER A 85 -4.48 15.72 7.37
N LYS A 86 -3.27 15.32 7.72
CA LYS A 86 -2.03 16.06 7.51
C LYS A 86 -1.28 15.69 6.23
N ILE A 87 -1.73 14.67 5.50
CA ILE A 87 -1.13 14.28 4.23
C ILE A 87 -1.75 15.10 3.11
N CYS A 88 -0.93 15.75 2.30
CA CYS A 88 -1.37 16.47 1.12
C CYS A 88 -1.20 15.59 -0.11
N ALA A 89 -2.10 14.62 -0.26
CA ALA A 89 -2.16 13.76 -1.42
C ALA A 89 -3.17 14.30 -2.45
N ASP A 90 -2.73 14.45 -3.70
CA ASP A 90 -3.56 14.92 -4.83
C ASP A 90 -4.25 16.29 -4.60
N THR A 91 -3.79 17.07 -3.62
CA THR A 91 -4.40 18.36 -3.24
C THR A 91 -3.32 19.43 -3.12
N LEU A 92 -3.35 20.40 -4.02
CA LEU A 92 -2.39 21.52 -4.04
C LEU A 92 -2.86 22.74 -3.23
N THR A 93 -4.11 22.72 -2.78
CA THR A 93 -4.73 23.85 -2.05
C THR A 93 -4.60 23.74 -0.54
N LYS A 94 -4.21 22.56 -0.02
CA LYS A 94 -4.05 22.32 1.39
C LYS A 94 -2.74 22.95 1.88
N THR A 95 -2.79 23.67 2.99
CA THR A 95 -1.65 24.42 3.53
C THR A 95 -0.98 23.74 4.71
N ASP A 96 -1.65 22.79 5.37
CA ASP A 96 -1.11 22.03 6.51
C ASP A 96 -0.80 20.60 6.06
N CYS A 97 0.43 20.41 5.60
CA CYS A 97 0.95 19.12 5.14
C CYS A 97 2.05 18.57 6.05
N ALA A 98 2.23 19.20 7.21
CA ALA A 98 3.36 18.92 8.09
C ALA A 98 3.12 17.66 8.94
N VAL A 99 4.10 16.78 8.94
CA VAL A 99 4.23 15.61 9.83
C VAL A 99 5.48 15.75 10.68
N GLY A 100 5.52 15.09 11.85
CA GLY A 100 6.64 15.16 12.78
C GLY A 100 6.36 16.03 13.99
N ALA A 101 7.37 16.76 14.47
CA ALA A 101 7.28 17.58 15.68
C ALA A 101 6.30 18.73 15.48
N ALA A 102 5.34 18.85 16.41
CA ALA A 102 4.40 19.95 16.43
C ALA A 102 5.14 21.29 16.69
N ASN A 103 4.64 22.38 16.10
CA ASN A 103 5.15 23.74 16.28
C ASN A 103 6.60 23.98 15.74
N GLN A 104 7.10 23.08 14.91
CA GLN A 104 8.35 23.28 14.17
C GLN A 104 8.04 23.69 12.74
N LYS A 105 8.79 24.65 12.20
CA LYS A 105 8.74 24.98 10.77
C LYS A 105 9.29 23.76 10.01
N PRO A 106 8.57 23.24 9.00
CA PRO A 106 9.09 22.13 8.21
C PRO A 106 10.41 22.49 7.51
N GLU A 107 11.43 21.67 7.75
CA GLU A 107 12.76 21.81 7.11
C GLU A 107 12.95 20.81 5.98
N VAL A 108 12.10 19.78 5.94
CA VAL A 108 12.16 18.71 4.95
C VAL A 108 10.91 18.76 4.07
N LEU A 109 11.11 18.75 2.76
CA LEU A 109 10.03 18.56 1.79
C LEU A 109 10.09 17.13 1.23
N VAL A 110 9.03 16.38 1.39
CA VAL A 110 8.89 15.03 0.85
C VAL A 110 7.91 15.06 -0.31
N ILE A 111 8.38 14.69 -1.49
CA ILE A 111 7.61 14.74 -2.73
C ILE A 111 7.68 13.42 -3.49
N GLY A 112 6.68 13.17 -4.30
CA GLY A 112 6.62 11.98 -5.13
C GLY A 112 5.20 11.47 -5.35
N ASP A 113 5.11 10.19 -5.64
CA ASP A 113 3.84 9.50 -5.83
C ASP A 113 3.34 8.83 -4.53
N SER A 114 2.53 7.78 -4.66
CA SER A 114 2.03 7.01 -3.51
C SER A 114 3.15 6.39 -2.65
N HIS A 115 4.37 6.19 -3.20
CA HIS A 115 5.50 5.68 -2.42
C HIS A 115 5.98 6.74 -1.42
N ALA A 116 5.97 8.03 -1.80
CA ALA A 116 6.26 9.11 -0.87
C ALA A 116 5.18 9.23 0.22
N ALA A 117 3.90 9.08 -0.15
CA ALA A 117 2.81 9.09 0.82
C ALA A 117 2.95 7.99 1.89
N HIS A 118 3.44 6.82 1.52
CA HIS A 118 3.67 5.71 2.46
C HIS A 118 4.78 5.99 3.49
N LEU A 119 5.65 6.97 3.25
CA LEU A 119 6.67 7.37 4.23
C LEU A 119 6.10 8.24 5.36
N SER A 120 4.91 8.83 5.20
CA SER A 120 4.34 9.80 6.15
C SER A 120 4.28 9.29 7.59
N PRO A 121 3.83 8.05 7.89
CA PRO A 121 3.82 7.56 9.26
C PRO A 121 5.21 7.45 9.87
N PHE A 122 6.17 7.01 9.09
CA PHE A 122 7.57 6.91 9.52
C PHE A 122 8.16 8.29 9.83
N LEU A 123 7.94 9.26 8.93
CA LEU A 123 8.40 10.63 9.09
C LEU A 123 7.75 11.32 10.29
N ASP A 124 6.48 11.05 10.55
CA ASP A 124 5.77 11.58 11.73
C ASP A 124 6.37 11.06 13.04
N ILE A 125 6.64 9.76 13.12
CA ILE A 125 7.23 9.13 14.31
C ILE A 125 8.66 9.64 14.54
N VAL A 126 9.49 9.58 13.50
CA VAL A 126 10.91 9.99 13.62
C VAL A 126 11.02 11.48 13.86
N GLY A 127 10.24 12.30 13.14
CA GLY A 127 10.23 13.74 13.33
C GLY A 127 9.82 14.15 14.74
N LYS A 128 8.80 13.52 15.33
CA LYS A 128 8.39 13.75 16.72
C LYS A 128 9.50 13.37 17.70
N LYS A 129 10.17 12.26 17.45
CA LYS A 129 11.24 11.76 18.31
C LYS A 129 12.50 12.64 18.26
N GLU A 130 12.89 13.06 17.07
CA GLU A 130 14.13 13.80 16.82
C GLU A 130 13.91 15.34 16.79
N GLY A 131 12.67 15.82 16.92
CA GLY A 131 12.36 17.25 17.06
C GLY A 131 12.35 18.03 15.74
N TRP A 132 12.08 17.40 14.59
CA TRP A 132 11.95 18.07 13.29
C TRP A 132 10.61 17.76 12.63
N SER A 133 10.25 18.52 11.61
CA SER A 133 9.03 18.31 10.83
C SER A 133 9.30 18.34 9.32
N ALA A 134 8.41 17.68 8.59
CA ALA A 134 8.45 17.60 7.14
C ALA A 134 7.08 17.90 6.54
N ASP A 135 7.05 18.63 5.43
CA ASP A 135 5.88 18.70 4.58
C ASP A 135 5.88 17.54 3.60
N VAL A 136 4.76 16.82 3.54
CA VAL A 136 4.56 15.69 2.63
C VAL A 136 3.52 16.05 1.58
N ILE A 137 4.00 16.29 0.35
CA ILE A 137 3.17 16.72 -0.77
C ILE A 137 3.32 15.69 -1.90
N THR A 138 2.27 14.94 -2.16
CA THR A 138 2.32 13.82 -3.09
C THR A 138 1.20 13.87 -4.12
N SER A 139 1.42 13.26 -5.27
CA SER A 139 0.35 13.05 -6.24
C SER A 139 0.42 11.65 -6.84
N ASN A 140 -0.67 10.91 -6.67
CA ASN A 140 -0.74 9.51 -7.06
C ASN A 140 -0.43 9.30 -8.54
N SER A 141 0.48 8.37 -8.83
CA SER A 141 0.91 8.02 -10.20
C SER A 141 1.55 9.20 -10.98
N CYS A 142 1.97 10.26 -10.30
CA CYS A 142 2.72 11.36 -10.90
C CYS A 142 4.20 11.21 -10.58
N ALA A 143 5.02 11.02 -11.59
CA ALA A 143 6.47 11.11 -11.41
C ALA A 143 6.86 12.56 -11.15
N THR A 144 7.65 12.76 -10.11
CA THR A 144 8.29 14.05 -9.84
C THR A 144 9.44 14.26 -10.82
N ALA A 145 9.27 15.16 -11.75
CA ALA A 145 10.29 15.49 -12.76
C ALA A 145 10.26 16.98 -13.05
N PHE A 146 11.29 17.68 -12.56
CA PHE A 146 11.40 19.13 -12.76
C PHE A 146 11.66 19.47 -14.22
N GLY A 147 10.99 20.51 -14.71
CA GLY A 147 11.10 20.92 -16.11
C GLY A 147 10.45 19.97 -17.12
N PHE A 148 9.84 18.87 -16.67
CA PHE A 148 9.14 17.93 -17.54
C PHE A 148 7.62 18.15 -17.50
N THR A 149 7.01 18.12 -18.67
CA THR A 149 5.55 18.26 -18.82
C THR A 149 5.03 17.06 -19.61
N LEU A 150 4.01 16.40 -19.07
CA LEU A 150 3.31 15.35 -19.80
C LEU A 150 2.55 15.96 -20.98
N PRO A 151 2.50 15.27 -22.14
CA PRO A 151 1.69 15.71 -23.27
C PRO A 151 0.19 15.66 -22.93
N ASP A 152 -0.59 16.56 -23.51
CA ASP A 152 -2.04 16.66 -23.24
C ASP A 152 -2.82 15.37 -23.58
N SER A 153 -2.25 14.49 -24.38
CA SER A 153 -2.80 13.16 -24.66
C SER A 153 -2.68 12.17 -23.51
N ASP A 154 -1.82 12.44 -22.50
CA ASP A 154 -1.71 11.60 -21.31
C ASP A 154 -2.82 11.97 -20.32
N ARG A 155 -3.65 10.98 -19.95
CA ARG A 155 -4.76 11.15 -19.00
C ARG A 155 -4.36 11.69 -17.63
N ARG A 156 -3.07 11.72 -17.32
CA ARG A 156 -2.53 12.23 -16.06
C ARG A 156 -2.07 13.68 -16.19
N ALA A 157 -2.01 14.26 -17.42
CA ALA A 157 -1.46 15.58 -17.66
C ALA A 157 -2.13 16.66 -16.79
N ASP A 158 -3.46 16.65 -16.72
CA ASP A 158 -4.24 17.63 -15.95
C ASP A 158 -3.92 17.63 -14.45
N ARG A 159 -3.49 16.51 -13.91
CA ARG A 159 -3.11 16.37 -12.50
C ARG A 159 -1.60 16.54 -12.30
N CYS A 160 -0.80 15.85 -13.09
CA CYS A 160 0.65 15.78 -12.85
C CYS A 160 1.38 17.06 -13.28
N ASN A 161 0.94 17.73 -14.34
CA ASN A 161 1.59 18.97 -14.78
C ASN A 161 1.45 20.11 -13.76
N PRO A 162 0.25 20.40 -13.20
CA PRO A 162 0.12 21.37 -12.11
C PRO A 162 0.91 20.96 -10.87
N TYR A 163 0.90 19.68 -10.49
CA TYR A 163 1.68 19.15 -9.38
C TYR A 163 3.17 19.42 -9.56
N ASN A 164 3.76 19.04 -10.69
CA ASN A 164 5.18 19.25 -10.96
C ASN A 164 5.58 20.74 -10.91
N ARG A 165 4.77 21.63 -11.50
CA ARG A 165 5.01 23.07 -11.40
C ARG A 165 4.94 23.59 -9.97
N PHE A 166 3.98 23.13 -9.20
CA PHE A 166 3.82 23.53 -7.80
C PHE A 166 5.01 23.09 -6.94
N ILE A 167 5.40 21.81 -7.01
CA ILE A 167 6.52 21.31 -6.21
C ILE A 167 7.86 21.91 -6.63
N GLU A 168 8.08 22.18 -7.93
CA GLU A 168 9.30 22.86 -8.42
C GLU A 168 9.47 24.24 -7.79
N GLN A 169 8.37 24.97 -7.58
CA GLN A 169 8.42 26.25 -6.86
C GLN A 169 8.68 26.03 -5.37
N LYS A 170 8.00 25.05 -4.78
CA LYS A 170 8.11 24.72 -3.35
C LYS A 170 9.50 24.25 -2.92
N THR A 171 10.25 23.56 -3.77
CA THR A 171 11.60 23.09 -3.45
C THR A 171 12.56 24.19 -3.04
N LYS A 172 12.30 25.43 -3.45
CA LYS A 172 13.15 26.58 -3.11
C LYS A 172 13.03 27.00 -1.64
N ASP A 173 11.96 26.58 -0.98
CA ASP A 173 11.65 26.98 0.39
C ASP A 173 12.26 26.04 1.44
N TYR A 174 12.85 24.91 1.01
CA TYR A 174 13.30 23.84 1.91
C TYR A 174 14.78 23.52 1.72
N PRO A 175 15.53 23.39 2.83
CA PRO A 175 16.94 22.99 2.76
C PRO A 175 17.15 21.52 2.41
N VAL A 176 16.14 20.65 2.69
CA VAL A 176 16.21 19.22 2.42
C VAL A 176 15.01 18.76 1.62
N ILE A 177 15.27 18.02 0.55
CA ILE A 177 14.23 17.47 -0.31
C ILE A 177 14.41 15.96 -0.40
N ILE A 178 13.34 15.22 -0.13
CA ILE A 178 13.28 13.77 -0.29
C ILE A 178 12.32 13.47 -1.45
N ILE A 179 12.83 12.79 -2.47
CA ILE A 179 12.02 12.34 -3.60
C ILE A 179 11.85 10.83 -3.48
N SER A 180 10.62 10.38 -3.30
CA SER A 180 10.28 8.97 -3.26
C SER A 180 9.17 8.66 -4.26
N GLN A 181 9.50 7.87 -5.26
CA GLN A 181 8.57 7.53 -6.33
C GLN A 181 8.94 6.19 -6.97
N ARG A 182 8.01 5.66 -7.74
CA ARG A 182 8.31 4.51 -8.58
C ARG A 182 9.23 4.93 -9.72
N TRP A 183 10.44 4.41 -9.70
CA TRP A 183 11.39 4.56 -10.80
C TRP A 183 11.17 3.41 -11.79
N PHE A 184 11.11 3.70 -13.07
CA PHE A 184 10.93 2.72 -14.15
C PHE A 184 12.27 2.34 -14.76
#